data_419e45f800ac09a20b11065311ada425
#
_entry.id   419e45f800ac09a20b11065311ada425
#
_cell.length_a   1.000
_cell.length_b   1.000
_cell.length_c   1.000
_cell.angle_alpha   90.00
_cell.angle_beta   90.00
_cell.angle_gamma   90.00
#
_symmetry.space_group_name_H-M   'P 1'
#
loop_
_entity.id
_entity.type
_entity.pdbx_description
1 polymer ?
#
loop_
_entity_poly.entity_id
_entity_poly.type
_entity_poly.pdbx_seq_one_letter_code
_entity_poly.pdbx_strand_id
1 'polypeptide(L)'
;MHGDCEYNHMVNFNNKILLSIADDKHIHSREQEVKLNRLSNLLPAFAIFLSHSCCFPRNLPGQMLLLYREQIRFNMLPQDERKNSLLAAFHMRYRKDLDELGAFLMYGRPVCPSCYRGLYDISLSDFQRTLKLVKRGNSSLVSRKQRQ
;
A
#
# COMPACT_ATOMS: atom_id res chain seq x y z
N MET A 1 -7.65 -16.13 19.35
CA MET A 1 -8.27 -17.11 18.46
C MET A 1 -8.85 -16.49 17.19
N HIS A 2 -9.39 -15.26 17.28
CA HIS A 2 -9.81 -14.55 16.05
C HIS A 2 -8.64 -14.28 15.10
N GLY A 3 -7.43 -14.07 15.61
CA GLY A 3 -6.25 -13.82 14.80
C GLY A 3 -5.82 -15.00 13.95
N ASP A 4 -5.96 -16.23 14.44
CA ASP A 4 -5.58 -17.43 13.70
C ASP A 4 -6.50 -17.66 12.50
N CYS A 5 -7.80 -17.42 12.67
CA CYS A 5 -8.77 -17.54 11.60
C CYS A 5 -8.52 -16.50 10.50
N GLU A 6 -8.26 -15.25 10.89
CA GLU A 6 -7.94 -14.19 9.94
C GLU A 6 -6.64 -14.49 9.19
N TYR A 7 -5.61 -14.97 9.90
CA TYR A 7 -4.34 -15.33 9.27
C TYR A 7 -4.54 -16.44 8.23
N ASN A 8 -5.34 -17.45 8.54
CA ASN A 8 -5.64 -18.52 7.60
C ASN A 8 -6.36 -18.00 6.35
N HIS A 9 -7.28 -17.05 6.51
CA HIS A 9 -7.93 -16.39 5.38
C HIS A 9 -6.92 -15.62 4.52
N MET A 10 -5.96 -14.97 5.14
CA MET A 10 -4.91 -14.26 4.43
C MET A 10 -4.01 -15.22 3.65
N VAL A 11 -3.63 -16.35 4.25
CA VAL A 11 -2.84 -17.38 3.57
C VAL A 11 -3.59 -17.92 2.37
N ASN A 12 -4.86 -18.24 2.52
CA ASN A 12 -5.69 -18.76 1.43
C ASN A 12 -5.83 -17.75 0.31
N PHE A 13 -6.05 -16.48 0.65
CA PHE A 13 -6.14 -15.40 -0.33
C PHE A 13 -4.82 -15.24 -1.08
N ASN A 14 -3.70 -15.24 -0.36
CA ASN A 14 -2.38 -15.11 -0.95
C ASN A 14 -2.09 -16.26 -1.92
N ASN A 15 -2.43 -17.48 -1.53
CA ASN A 15 -2.24 -18.66 -2.39
C ASN A 15 -3.07 -18.58 -3.67
N LYS A 16 -4.31 -18.08 -3.60
CA LYS A 16 -5.14 -17.89 -4.78
C LYS A 16 -4.51 -16.88 -5.75
N ILE A 17 -3.95 -15.81 -5.23
CA ILE A 17 -3.28 -14.80 -6.07
C ILE A 17 -2.03 -15.37 -6.71
N LEU A 18 -1.21 -16.10 -5.94
CA LEU A 18 0.00 -16.74 -6.46
C LEU A 18 -0.33 -17.71 -7.60
N LEU A 19 -1.38 -18.53 -7.44
CA LEU A 19 -1.83 -19.46 -8.48
C LEU A 19 -2.33 -18.71 -9.71
N SER A 20 -3.10 -17.64 -9.51
CA SER A 20 -3.60 -16.81 -10.61
C SER A 20 -2.47 -16.22 -11.44
N ILE A 21 -1.42 -15.72 -10.78
CA ILE A 21 -0.25 -15.17 -11.48
C ILE A 21 0.52 -16.28 -12.19
N ALA A 22 0.71 -17.42 -11.53
CA ALA A 22 1.45 -18.55 -12.10
C ALA A 22 0.77 -19.10 -13.37
N ASP A 23 -0.56 -19.06 -13.41
CA ASP A 23 -1.35 -19.57 -14.55
C ASP A 23 -1.62 -18.53 -15.63
N ASP A 24 -1.21 -17.27 -15.42
CA ASP A 24 -1.47 -16.21 -16.37
C ASP A 24 -0.49 -16.28 -17.55
N LYS A 25 -1.02 -16.68 -18.71
CA LYS A 25 -0.23 -16.82 -19.93
C LYS A 25 0.02 -15.49 -20.66
N HIS A 26 -0.64 -14.42 -20.23
CA HIS A 26 -0.51 -13.10 -20.85
C HIS A 26 0.62 -12.26 -20.26
N ILE A 27 1.14 -12.69 -19.10
CA ILE A 27 2.24 -11.99 -18.43
C ILE A 27 3.56 -12.62 -18.89
N HIS A 28 4.54 -11.76 -19.23
CA HIS A 28 5.90 -12.21 -19.56
C HIS A 28 6.49 -13.02 -18.38
N SER A 29 7.16 -14.12 -18.67
CA SER A 29 7.66 -15.06 -17.64
C SER A 29 8.53 -14.39 -16.59
N ARG A 30 9.38 -13.44 -16.98
CA ARG A 30 10.23 -12.70 -16.04
C ARG A 30 9.41 -11.80 -15.13
N GLU A 31 8.42 -11.11 -15.66
CA GLU A 31 7.52 -10.29 -14.88
C GLU A 31 6.70 -11.15 -13.93
N GLN A 32 6.24 -12.31 -14.37
CA GLN A 32 5.53 -13.27 -13.57
C GLN A 32 6.36 -13.73 -12.37
N GLU A 33 7.63 -14.05 -12.60
CA GLU A 33 8.56 -14.47 -11.55
C GLU A 33 8.78 -13.36 -10.52
N VAL A 34 8.96 -12.12 -10.96
CA VAL A 34 9.12 -10.97 -10.07
C VAL A 34 7.89 -10.78 -9.20
N LYS A 35 6.70 -10.87 -9.78
CA LYS A 35 5.44 -10.74 -9.03
C LYS A 35 5.27 -11.87 -8.02
N LEU A 36 5.59 -13.10 -8.39
CA LEU A 36 5.49 -14.25 -7.49
C LEU A 36 6.44 -14.12 -6.31
N ASN A 37 7.68 -13.72 -6.55
CA ASN A 37 8.66 -13.51 -5.49
C ASN A 37 8.22 -12.40 -4.53
N ARG A 38 7.72 -11.31 -5.08
CA ARG A 38 7.25 -10.18 -4.28
C ARG A 38 6.09 -10.58 -3.37
N LEU A 39 5.07 -11.26 -3.93
CA LEU A 39 3.91 -11.68 -3.15
C LEU A 39 4.26 -12.72 -2.09
N SER A 40 5.20 -13.62 -2.39
CA SER A 40 5.63 -14.63 -1.44
C SER A 40 6.21 -14.04 -0.16
N ASN A 41 6.80 -12.85 -0.25
CA ASN A 41 7.43 -12.17 0.88
C ASN A 41 6.50 -11.18 1.59
N LEU A 42 5.37 -10.82 0.99
CA LEU A 42 4.47 -9.81 1.55
C LEU A 42 3.73 -10.27 2.80
N LEU A 43 3.24 -11.52 2.82
CA LEU A 43 2.42 -11.98 3.92
C LEU A 43 3.16 -12.01 5.26
N PRO A 44 4.37 -12.60 5.36
CA PRO A 44 5.11 -12.56 6.61
C PRO A 44 5.45 -11.13 7.06
N ALA A 45 5.88 -10.29 6.14
CA ALA A 45 6.21 -8.90 6.44
C ALA A 45 4.98 -8.13 6.92
N PHE A 46 3.83 -8.37 6.30
CA PHE A 46 2.58 -7.73 6.67
C PHE A 46 2.13 -8.15 8.08
N ALA A 47 2.24 -9.43 8.41
CA ALA A 47 1.89 -9.92 9.73
C ALA A 47 2.76 -9.28 10.82
N ILE A 48 4.07 -9.18 10.58
CA ILE A 48 5.00 -8.51 11.50
C ILE A 48 4.65 -7.04 11.63
N PHE A 49 4.40 -6.36 10.51
CA PHE A 49 4.02 -4.95 10.50
C PHE A 49 2.76 -4.71 11.34
N LEU A 50 1.72 -5.49 11.16
CA LEU A 50 0.46 -5.32 11.91
C LEU A 50 0.67 -5.45 13.41
N SER A 51 1.50 -6.39 13.84
CA SER A 51 1.75 -6.62 15.26
C SER A 51 2.47 -5.44 15.93
N HIS A 52 3.21 -4.63 15.15
CA HIS A 52 3.97 -3.49 15.66
C HIS A 52 3.34 -2.13 15.32
N SER A 53 2.27 -2.11 14.52
CA SER A 53 1.64 -0.84 14.14
C SER A 53 0.88 -0.24 15.32
N CYS A 54 0.93 1.10 15.45
CA CYS A 54 0.23 1.80 16.54
C CYS A 54 -1.26 2.00 16.24
N CYS A 55 -1.67 1.99 14.99
CA CYS A 55 -3.05 2.31 14.60
C CYS A 55 -3.93 1.09 14.38
N PHE A 56 -3.42 0.06 13.70
CA PHE A 56 -4.27 -1.01 13.19
C PHE A 56 -4.87 -1.91 14.28
N PRO A 57 -4.12 -2.36 15.30
CA PRO A 57 -4.73 -3.21 16.34
C PRO A 57 -5.83 -2.51 17.13
N ARG A 58 -5.74 -1.17 17.27
CA ARG A 58 -6.70 -0.39 18.04
C ARG A 58 -7.91 0.07 17.23
N ASN A 59 -7.64 0.58 16.00
CA ASN A 59 -8.66 1.28 15.22
C ASN A 59 -9.39 0.36 14.26
N LEU A 60 -8.76 -0.73 13.85
CA LEU A 60 -9.30 -1.64 12.84
C LEU A 60 -9.18 -3.10 13.28
N PRO A 61 -9.71 -3.46 14.47
CA PRO A 61 -9.68 -4.85 14.91
C PRO A 61 -10.53 -5.72 13.97
N GLY A 62 -10.05 -6.92 13.64
CA GLY A 62 -10.77 -7.85 12.77
C GLY A 62 -10.74 -7.49 11.29
N GLN A 63 -9.93 -6.49 10.89
CA GLN A 63 -9.86 -6.02 9.50
C GLN A 63 -8.59 -6.48 8.79
N MET A 64 -7.88 -7.45 9.33
CA MET A 64 -6.58 -7.86 8.78
C MET A 64 -6.66 -8.32 7.33
N LEU A 65 -7.67 -9.11 6.99
CA LEU A 65 -7.84 -9.58 5.61
C LEU A 65 -8.09 -8.42 4.65
N LEU A 66 -8.94 -7.47 5.02
CA LEU A 66 -9.23 -6.30 4.19
C LEU A 66 -7.98 -5.45 3.98
N LEU A 67 -7.21 -5.24 5.03
CA LEU A 67 -5.96 -4.48 4.95
C LEU A 67 -4.93 -5.17 4.05
N TYR A 68 -4.83 -6.49 4.18
CA TYR A 68 -3.91 -7.26 3.34
C TYR A 68 -4.32 -7.24 1.86
N ARG A 69 -5.61 -7.35 1.59
CA ARG A 69 -6.13 -7.23 0.22
C ARG A 69 -5.80 -5.87 -0.37
N GLU A 70 -5.92 -4.80 0.42
CA GLU A 70 -5.57 -3.46 -0.01
C GLU A 70 -4.07 -3.33 -0.31
N GLN A 71 -3.22 -3.91 0.53
CA GLN A 71 -1.78 -3.92 0.28
C GLN A 71 -1.46 -4.62 -1.05
N ILE A 72 -2.06 -5.78 -1.28
CA ILE A 72 -1.84 -6.52 -2.52
C ILE A 72 -2.35 -5.73 -3.72
N ARG A 73 -3.56 -5.17 -3.62
CA ARG A 73 -4.13 -4.36 -4.71
C ARG A 73 -3.17 -3.26 -5.14
N PHE A 74 -2.65 -2.52 -4.16
CA PHE A 74 -1.72 -1.43 -4.42
C PHE A 74 -0.42 -1.93 -5.04
N ASN A 75 0.15 -3.00 -4.49
CA ASN A 75 1.43 -3.53 -4.95
C ASN A 75 1.34 -4.21 -6.33
N MET A 76 0.15 -4.57 -6.78
CA MET A 76 -0.07 -5.13 -8.12
C MET A 76 -0.26 -4.06 -9.17
N LEU A 77 -0.44 -2.80 -8.80
CA LEU A 77 -0.54 -1.71 -9.76
C LEU A 77 0.80 -1.46 -10.45
N PRO A 78 0.80 -1.03 -11.72
CA PRO A 78 2.01 -0.54 -12.37
C PRO A 78 2.66 0.60 -11.58
N GLN A 79 3.96 0.75 -11.70
CA GLN A 79 4.73 1.72 -10.92
C GLN A 79 4.18 3.15 -11.04
N ASP A 80 3.84 3.58 -12.25
CA ASP A 80 3.30 4.93 -12.49
C ASP A 80 1.96 5.12 -11.80
N GLU A 81 1.09 4.10 -11.84
CA GLU A 81 -0.21 4.17 -11.17
C GLU A 81 -0.05 4.19 -9.66
N ARG A 82 0.90 3.45 -9.10
CA ARG A 82 1.19 3.49 -7.66
C ARG A 82 1.64 4.89 -7.25
N LYS A 83 2.56 5.48 -8.01
CA LYS A 83 3.08 6.83 -7.72
C LYS A 83 1.98 7.88 -7.81
N ASN A 84 1.13 7.80 -8.83
CA ASN A 84 0.01 8.75 -8.98
C ASN A 84 -1.02 8.57 -7.87
N SER A 85 -1.30 7.35 -7.47
CA SER A 85 -2.23 7.05 -6.37
C SER A 85 -1.72 7.63 -5.05
N LEU A 86 -0.43 7.47 -4.76
CA LEU A 86 0.18 8.05 -3.56
C LEU A 86 0.15 9.58 -3.60
N LEU A 87 0.48 10.16 -4.74
CA LEU A 87 0.48 11.61 -4.89
C LEU A 87 -0.90 12.20 -4.65
N ALA A 88 -1.95 11.57 -5.19
CA ALA A 88 -3.32 11.99 -4.98
C ALA A 88 -3.73 11.88 -3.50
N ALA A 89 -3.38 10.77 -2.85
CA ALA A 89 -3.69 10.57 -1.44
C ALA A 89 -3.00 11.60 -0.55
N PHE A 90 -1.73 11.87 -0.81
CA PHE A 90 -0.96 12.85 -0.05
C PHE A 90 -1.51 14.26 -0.27
N HIS A 91 -1.86 14.60 -1.51
CA HIS A 91 -2.44 15.91 -1.84
C HIS A 91 -3.72 16.18 -1.04
N MET A 92 -4.55 15.17 -0.88
CA MET A 92 -5.78 15.29 -0.09
C MET A 92 -5.52 15.47 1.41
N ARG A 93 -4.38 15.02 1.91
CA ARG A 93 -4.06 15.04 3.35
C ARG A 93 -3.05 16.11 3.75
N TYR A 94 -2.43 16.75 2.78
CA TYR A 94 -1.47 17.81 3.07
C TYR A 94 -2.19 19.08 3.50
N ARG A 95 -1.79 19.60 4.64
CA ARG A 95 -2.35 20.82 5.23
C ARG A 95 -1.37 21.95 4.99
N LYS A 96 -1.63 22.73 3.95
CA LYS A 96 -0.75 23.80 3.48
C LYS A 96 -0.51 24.87 4.56
N ASP A 97 -1.56 25.22 5.31
CA ASP A 97 -1.50 26.21 6.38
C ASP A 97 -0.57 25.81 7.52
N LEU A 98 -0.46 24.51 7.80
CA LEU A 98 0.36 23.97 8.87
C LEU A 98 1.66 23.32 8.35
N ASP A 99 1.84 23.27 7.03
CA ASP A 99 2.96 22.58 6.38
C ASP A 99 3.18 21.17 6.93
N GLU A 100 2.10 20.42 7.09
CA GLU A 100 2.17 19.07 7.60
C GLU A 100 1.20 18.12 6.88
N LEU A 101 1.56 16.83 6.91
CA LEU A 101 0.72 15.77 6.37
C LEU A 101 -0.21 15.29 7.49
N GLY A 102 -1.52 15.46 7.30
CA GLY A 102 -2.51 15.00 8.26
C GLY A 102 -2.67 13.48 8.24
N ALA A 103 -3.49 12.96 9.18
CA ALA A 103 -3.79 11.54 9.25
C ALA A 103 -4.57 11.08 8.02
N PHE A 104 -4.29 9.87 7.57
CA PHE A 104 -5.03 9.24 6.49
C PHE A 104 -6.27 8.54 7.05
N LEU A 105 -7.34 8.48 6.26
CA LEU A 105 -8.54 7.75 6.66
C LEU A 105 -8.58 6.40 5.97
N MET A 106 -8.77 5.34 6.75
CA MET A 106 -8.97 3.98 6.25
C MET A 106 -10.22 3.41 6.90
N TYR A 107 -11.20 3.07 6.08
CA TYR A 107 -12.49 2.57 6.57
C TYR A 107 -13.10 3.47 7.64
N GLY A 108 -12.96 4.80 7.42
CA GLY A 108 -13.49 5.80 8.34
C GLY A 108 -12.65 6.03 9.61
N ARG A 109 -11.51 5.39 9.76
CA ARG A 109 -10.65 5.52 10.94
C ARG A 109 -9.35 6.24 10.59
N PRO A 110 -8.85 7.11 11.47
CA PRO A 110 -7.59 7.80 11.23
C PRO A 110 -6.39 6.87 11.39
N VAL A 111 -5.44 6.99 10.47
CA VAL A 111 -4.20 6.22 10.45
C VAL A 111 -3.05 7.20 10.29
N CYS A 112 -2.06 7.11 11.16
CA CYS A 112 -0.90 8.01 11.09
C CYS A 112 -0.07 7.73 9.81
N PRO A 113 0.70 8.73 9.34
CA PRO A 113 1.50 8.55 8.13
C PRO A 113 2.45 7.35 8.19
N SER A 114 3.03 7.08 9.35
CA SER A 114 3.93 5.93 9.52
C SER A 114 3.23 4.60 9.30
N CYS A 115 2.02 4.44 9.85
CA CYS A 115 1.23 3.22 9.64
C CYS A 115 0.74 3.10 8.20
N TYR A 116 0.36 4.23 7.58
CA TYR A 116 -0.03 4.26 6.18
C TYR A 116 1.14 3.80 5.29
N ARG A 117 2.33 4.33 5.54
CA ARG A 117 3.54 3.94 4.81
C ARG A 117 3.82 2.44 4.93
N GLY A 118 3.73 1.92 6.16
CA GLY A 118 3.97 0.50 6.41
C GLY A 118 2.94 -0.41 5.77
N LEU A 119 1.66 -0.01 5.80
CA LEU A 119 0.59 -0.79 5.18
C LEU A 119 0.83 -1.00 3.69
N TYR A 120 1.19 0.06 2.97
CA TYR A 120 1.39 0.00 1.52
C TYR A 120 2.82 -0.35 1.13
N ASP A 121 3.69 -0.64 2.12
CA ASP A 121 5.09 -0.99 1.89
C ASP A 121 5.82 0.07 1.05
N ILE A 122 5.59 1.33 1.41
CA ILE A 122 6.19 2.47 0.72
C ILE A 122 7.57 2.73 1.32
N SER A 123 8.60 2.79 0.47
CA SER A 123 9.94 3.13 0.94
C SER A 123 9.97 4.55 1.50
N LEU A 124 10.90 4.81 2.44
CA LEU A 124 11.04 6.15 3.00
C LEU A 124 11.39 7.18 1.92
N SER A 125 12.23 6.80 0.96
CA SER A 125 12.60 7.71 -0.13
C SER A 125 11.41 8.06 -1.03
N ASP A 126 10.54 7.08 -1.33
CA ASP A 126 9.33 7.34 -2.12
C ASP A 126 8.33 8.20 -1.34
N PHE A 127 8.20 7.95 -0.05
CA PHE A 127 7.34 8.75 0.83
C PHE A 127 7.80 10.22 0.83
N GLN A 128 9.09 10.46 1.05
CA GLN A 128 9.65 11.81 1.10
C GLN A 128 9.57 12.50 -0.26
N ARG A 129 9.80 11.78 -1.35
CA ARG A 129 9.67 12.33 -2.71
C ARG A 129 8.24 12.76 -2.99
N THR A 130 7.27 11.92 -2.64
CA THR A 130 5.86 12.22 -2.82
C THR A 130 5.46 13.46 -2.03
N LEU A 131 5.91 13.55 -0.79
CA LEU A 131 5.62 14.70 0.06
C LEU A 131 6.19 15.99 -0.53
N LYS A 132 7.42 15.96 -1.05
CA LYS A 132 8.02 17.12 -1.70
C LYS A 132 7.21 17.58 -2.92
N LEU A 133 6.74 16.63 -3.74
CA LEU A 133 5.92 16.95 -4.90
C LEU A 133 4.61 17.62 -4.50
N VAL A 134 3.97 17.12 -3.45
CA VAL A 134 2.73 17.70 -2.93
C VAL A 134 2.96 19.12 -2.42
N LYS A 135 4.04 19.35 -1.67
CA LYS A 135 4.39 20.69 -1.17
C LYS A 135 4.63 21.68 -2.30
N ARG A 136 5.09 21.22 -3.47
CA ARG A 136 5.26 22.06 -4.65
C ARG A 136 3.98 22.27 -5.44
N GLY A 137 2.87 21.67 -5.00
CA GLY A 137 1.58 21.79 -5.68
C GLY A 137 1.38 20.83 -6.84
N ASN A 138 2.26 19.84 -7.05
CA ASN A 138 2.10 18.85 -8.10
C ASN A 138 1.08 17.80 -7.67
N SER A 139 0.05 17.59 -8.49
CA SER A 139 -1.00 16.61 -8.20
C SER A 139 -0.87 15.33 -9.00
N SER A 140 0.01 15.29 -10.01
CA SER A 140 0.17 14.14 -10.89
C SER A 140 1.53 14.17 -11.58
N LEU A 141 2.16 13.00 -11.71
CA LEU A 141 3.40 12.85 -12.48
C LEU A 141 3.17 13.11 -13.96
N VAL A 142 2.00 12.74 -14.47
CA VAL A 142 1.65 12.94 -15.89
C VAL A 142 1.64 14.44 -16.21
N SER A 143 1.03 15.25 -15.35
CA SER A 143 1.02 16.71 -15.54
C SER A 143 2.43 17.28 -15.57
N ARG A 144 3.34 16.76 -14.76
CA ARG A 144 4.73 17.20 -14.74
C ARG A 144 5.45 16.87 -16.05
N LYS A 145 5.26 15.68 -16.59
CA LYS A 145 5.85 15.27 -17.86
C LYS A 145 5.33 16.11 -19.02
N GLN A 146 4.07 16.48 -19.01
CA GLN A 146 3.46 17.30 -20.05
C GLN A 146 4.00 18.72 -20.07
N ARG A 147 4.47 19.23 -18.94
CA ARG A 147 5.04 20.58 -18.83
C ARG A 147 6.46 20.69 -19.35
N GLN A 148 7.11 19.58 -19.55
CA GLN A 148 8.44 19.51 -20.14
C GLN A 148 8.35 19.42 -21.65
#